data_4253b42802b061275c5619e3f8809ba4
#
_entry.id   4253b42802b061275c5619e3f8809ba4
#
_cell.length_a   1.000
_cell.length_b   1.000
_cell.length_c   1.000
_cell.angle_alpha   90.00
_cell.angle_beta   90.00
_cell.angle_gamma   90.00
#
_symmetry.space_group_name_H-M   'P 1'
#
loop_
_entity.id
_entity.type
_entity.pdbx_description
1 polymer ?
#
loop_
_entity_poly.entity_id
_entity_poly.type
_entity_poly.pdbx_seq_one_letter_code
_entity_poly.pdbx_strand_id
1 'polypeptide(L)'
;MTNVLSISGISKHYGKIHAVNDLSLEVQPGQVFGILGPNGSGKTTTLSIVLELVRADSGTFQWFGEHPGKESRKRIGSVIESPNFFPYLTAALNLKIVADIKEMDYDDIDRVLKVTGLYERRNTRFRTFSFGMKQRLAIASALLGNPEVLILDEPTNGLDPQGIAHIREIILQVASQGTTIIIASHLLDEVQKVCSHVAVLNKGTKLFDGKVSEVLSVSDCFELGASDPVALEKWLHTHTDIESVEKKNGIFQAFFKARITPADINNGCFRDGITLTHLSERKRSLEQHFLELLEEKNDQTP
;
A
#
# COMPACT_ATOMS: atom_id res chain seq x y z
N MET A 1 1.04 -17.26 16.18
CA MET A 1 1.95 -16.10 16.26
C MET A 1 1.14 -14.93 16.75
N THR A 2 1.67 -14.08 17.62
CA THR A 2 0.96 -12.89 18.11
C THR A 2 1.00 -11.81 17.02
N ASN A 3 -0.15 -11.21 16.70
CA ASN A 3 -0.21 -10.09 15.76
C ASN A 3 0.58 -8.89 16.31
N VAL A 4 1.18 -8.12 15.40
CA VAL A 4 1.85 -6.86 15.74
C VAL A 4 0.82 -5.79 16.05
N LEU A 5 -0.25 -5.71 15.23
CA LEU A 5 -1.40 -4.83 15.44
C LEU A 5 -2.67 -5.65 15.29
N SER A 6 -3.58 -5.52 16.25
CA SER A 6 -4.95 -6.04 16.17
C SER A 6 -5.93 -4.90 16.43
N ILE A 7 -6.84 -4.67 15.53
CA ILE A 7 -7.92 -3.69 15.63
C ILE A 7 -9.26 -4.42 15.65
N SER A 8 -10.14 -4.09 16.60
CA SER A 8 -11.44 -4.72 16.78
C SER A 8 -12.54 -3.65 16.87
N GLY A 9 -13.30 -3.50 15.80
CA GLY A 9 -14.51 -2.69 15.75
C GLY A 9 -14.31 -1.20 16.04
N ILE A 10 -13.14 -0.63 15.69
CA ILE A 10 -12.92 0.80 15.96
C ILE A 10 -13.84 1.66 15.10
N SER A 11 -14.42 2.70 15.74
CA SER A 11 -15.21 3.72 15.05
C SER A 11 -14.80 5.11 15.49
N LYS A 12 -14.89 6.08 14.56
CA LYS A 12 -14.60 7.48 14.80
C LYS A 12 -15.49 8.40 13.99
N HIS A 13 -16.10 9.35 14.67
CA HIS A 13 -16.96 10.37 14.06
C HIS A 13 -16.41 11.76 14.27
N TYR A 14 -16.56 12.61 13.28
CA TYR A 14 -16.32 14.04 13.34
C TYR A 14 -17.63 14.74 12.95
N GLY A 15 -18.42 15.09 13.95
CA GLY A 15 -19.78 15.59 13.75
C GLY A 15 -20.64 14.55 13.02
N LYS A 16 -21.08 14.86 11.80
CA LYS A 16 -21.89 13.94 10.96
C LYS A 16 -21.05 12.99 10.10
N ILE A 17 -19.72 13.14 10.09
CA ILE A 17 -18.84 12.36 9.23
C ILE A 17 -18.39 11.12 9.99
N HIS A 18 -18.69 9.94 9.46
CA HIS A 18 -18.18 8.66 9.93
C HIS A 18 -16.79 8.43 9.28
N ALA A 19 -15.73 8.90 9.95
CA ALA A 19 -14.38 8.81 9.42
C ALA A 19 -13.83 7.38 9.44
N VAL A 20 -14.20 6.59 10.47
CA VAL A 20 -13.95 5.16 10.58
C VAL A 20 -15.22 4.53 11.15
N ASN A 21 -15.66 3.40 10.61
CA ASN A 21 -16.90 2.73 10.96
C ASN A 21 -16.68 1.23 11.08
N ASP A 22 -16.70 0.72 12.32
CA ASP A 22 -16.58 -0.71 12.69
C ASP A 22 -15.39 -1.41 12.01
N LEU A 23 -14.22 -0.74 12.03
CA LEU A 23 -13.02 -1.26 11.38
C LEU A 23 -12.33 -2.32 12.25
N SER A 24 -12.16 -3.52 11.68
CA SER A 24 -11.36 -4.60 12.26
C SER A 24 -10.31 -5.04 11.25
N LEU A 25 -9.04 -5.15 11.68
CA LEU A 25 -7.95 -5.65 10.86
C LEU A 25 -6.80 -6.18 11.73
N GLU A 26 -5.96 -7.02 11.15
CA GLU A 26 -4.82 -7.64 11.80
C GLU A 26 -3.56 -7.48 10.95
N VAL A 27 -2.43 -7.16 11.60
CA VAL A 27 -1.12 -7.09 10.95
C VAL A 27 -0.17 -8.05 11.65
N GLN A 28 0.46 -8.93 10.87
CA GLN A 28 1.41 -9.92 11.40
C GLN A 28 2.86 -9.38 11.34
N PRO A 29 3.76 -9.93 12.19
CA PRO A 29 5.18 -9.57 12.15
C PRO A 29 5.81 -9.75 10.77
N GLY A 30 6.64 -8.80 10.35
CA GLY A 30 7.39 -8.85 9.09
C GLY A 30 6.56 -8.56 7.83
N GLN A 31 5.26 -8.25 7.95
CA GLN A 31 4.46 -7.83 6.81
C GLN A 31 4.77 -6.40 6.39
N VAL A 32 4.70 -6.14 5.09
CA VAL A 32 4.46 -4.80 4.55
C VAL A 32 2.97 -4.71 4.24
N PHE A 33 2.23 -3.99 5.08
CA PHE A 33 0.78 -3.92 5.07
C PHE A 33 0.31 -2.55 4.54
N GLY A 34 -0.48 -2.56 3.47
CA GLY A 34 -1.05 -1.36 2.86
C GLY A 34 -2.47 -1.08 3.36
N ILE A 35 -2.74 0.14 3.82
CA ILE A 35 -4.10 0.65 4.05
C ILE A 35 -4.44 1.56 2.88
N LEU A 36 -5.31 1.10 1.99
CA LEU A 36 -5.61 1.72 0.71
C LEU A 36 -6.97 2.41 0.70
N GLY A 37 -7.11 3.41 -0.12
CA GLY A 37 -8.39 4.07 -0.36
C GLY A 37 -8.25 5.52 -0.80
N PRO A 38 -9.32 6.14 -1.32
CA PRO A 38 -9.33 7.53 -1.73
C PRO A 38 -9.12 8.49 -0.54
N ASN A 39 -8.92 9.76 -0.85
CA ASN A 39 -8.88 10.79 0.18
C ASN A 39 -10.21 10.81 0.96
N GLY A 40 -10.13 10.89 2.29
CA GLY A 40 -11.31 10.85 3.16
C GLY A 40 -11.85 9.44 3.44
N SER A 41 -11.18 8.36 3.01
CA SER A 41 -11.61 6.98 3.30
C SER A 41 -11.37 6.51 4.74
N GLY A 42 -10.65 7.29 5.56
CA GLY A 42 -10.39 6.97 6.96
C GLY A 42 -8.97 6.48 7.27
N LYS A 43 -8.04 6.41 6.28
CA LYS A 43 -6.67 5.91 6.44
C LYS A 43 -5.91 6.64 7.55
N THR A 44 -5.72 7.96 7.40
CA THR A 44 -5.02 8.80 8.39
C THR A 44 -5.70 8.77 9.76
N THR A 45 -7.04 8.75 9.80
CA THR A 45 -7.79 8.63 11.07
C THR A 45 -7.51 7.29 11.75
N THR A 46 -7.48 6.20 11.00
CA THR A 46 -7.12 4.86 11.51
C THR A 46 -5.70 4.87 12.09
N LEU A 47 -4.72 5.39 11.34
CA LEU A 47 -3.34 5.50 11.83
C LEU A 47 -3.24 6.40 13.07
N SER A 48 -3.96 7.52 13.10
CA SER A 48 -3.99 8.43 14.25
C SER A 48 -4.57 7.76 15.50
N ILE A 49 -5.57 6.89 15.35
CA ILE A 49 -6.15 6.13 16.47
C ILE A 49 -5.13 5.14 17.03
N VAL A 50 -4.50 4.32 16.18
CA VAL A 50 -3.57 3.28 16.64
C VAL A 50 -2.26 3.87 17.18
N LEU A 51 -1.93 5.12 16.82
CA LEU A 51 -0.82 5.89 17.40
C LEU A 51 -1.24 6.69 18.65
N GLU A 52 -2.48 6.55 19.12
CA GLU A 52 -3.05 7.28 20.26
C GLU A 52 -3.03 8.81 20.11
N LEU A 53 -2.96 9.33 18.87
CA LEU A 53 -3.10 10.76 18.57
C LEU A 53 -4.57 11.21 18.62
N VAL A 54 -5.49 10.29 18.31
CA VAL A 54 -6.94 10.50 18.32
C VAL A 54 -7.58 9.31 19.05
N ARG A 55 -8.52 9.61 19.96
CA ARG A 55 -9.29 8.59 20.65
C ARG A 55 -10.42 8.05 19.75
N ALA A 56 -10.53 6.72 19.64
CA ALA A 56 -11.69 6.09 19.03
C ALA A 56 -12.97 6.37 19.86
N ASP A 57 -14.11 6.42 19.21
CA ASP A 57 -15.42 6.58 19.90
C ASP A 57 -15.92 5.21 20.39
N SER A 58 -15.57 4.12 19.69
CA SER A 58 -15.83 2.75 20.11
C SER A 58 -14.79 1.78 19.54
N GLY A 59 -14.80 0.53 20.00
CA GLY A 59 -13.85 -0.49 19.64
C GLY A 59 -12.52 -0.39 20.41
N THR A 60 -11.60 -1.29 20.12
CA THR A 60 -10.30 -1.40 20.79
C THR A 60 -9.22 -1.76 19.80
N PHE A 61 -7.97 -1.55 20.19
CA PHE A 61 -6.82 -2.08 19.45
C PHE A 61 -5.72 -2.51 20.43
N GLN A 62 -4.81 -3.34 19.94
CA GLN A 62 -3.67 -3.84 20.69
C GLN A 62 -2.41 -3.78 19.81
N TRP A 63 -1.29 -3.43 20.44
CA TRP A 63 0.02 -3.57 19.87
C TRP A 63 0.74 -4.76 20.53
N PHE A 64 1.32 -5.66 19.72
CA PHE A 64 2.08 -6.82 20.18
C PHE A 64 1.29 -7.75 21.13
N GLY A 65 -0.04 -7.76 21.02
CA GLY A 65 -0.94 -8.51 21.92
C GLY A 65 -1.21 -7.83 23.26
N GLU A 66 -0.73 -6.60 23.46
CA GLU A 66 -0.88 -5.83 24.70
C GLU A 66 -1.70 -4.55 24.46
N HIS A 67 -2.27 -4.01 25.54
CA HIS A 67 -2.89 -2.70 25.48
C HIS A 67 -1.87 -1.60 25.12
N PRO A 68 -2.26 -0.60 24.32
CA PRO A 68 -1.35 0.46 23.93
C PRO A 68 -0.82 1.22 25.15
N GLY A 69 0.46 1.62 25.09
CA GLY A 69 1.13 2.29 26.20
C GLY A 69 2.52 2.80 25.84
N LYS A 70 3.25 3.34 26.83
CA LYS A 70 4.59 3.94 26.62
C LYS A 70 5.58 2.93 25.98
N GLU A 71 5.55 1.69 26.43
CA GLU A 71 6.51 0.66 25.96
C GLU A 71 6.21 0.22 24.52
N SER A 72 4.94 0.05 24.15
CA SER A 72 4.59 -0.26 22.76
C SER A 72 4.96 0.89 21.81
N ARG A 73 4.78 2.15 22.24
CA ARG A 73 5.14 3.33 21.43
C ARG A 73 6.64 3.44 21.15
N LYS A 74 7.51 3.02 22.08
CA LYS A 74 8.98 3.00 21.88
C LYS A 74 9.41 2.06 20.75
N ARG A 75 8.60 1.03 20.48
CA ARG A 75 8.85 0.01 19.44
C ARG A 75 8.30 0.42 18.06
N ILE A 76 7.64 1.60 17.98
CA ILE A 76 6.97 2.09 16.77
C ILE A 76 7.63 3.36 16.29
N GLY A 77 8.09 3.38 15.05
CA GLY A 77 8.46 4.60 14.33
C GLY A 77 7.30 5.05 13.43
N SER A 78 7.03 6.34 13.37
CA SER A 78 5.92 6.81 12.53
C SER A 78 6.25 8.12 11.82
N VAL A 79 5.71 8.27 10.62
CA VAL A 79 5.62 9.53 9.87
C VAL A 79 4.16 9.73 9.50
N ILE A 80 3.53 10.71 10.15
CA ILE A 80 2.17 11.14 9.87
C ILE A 80 2.24 12.56 9.34
N GLU A 81 1.57 12.81 8.20
CA GLU A 81 1.57 14.10 7.53
C GLU A 81 2.96 14.59 7.07
N SER A 82 3.15 15.90 7.03
CA SER A 82 4.38 16.50 6.54
C SER A 82 5.49 16.53 7.59
N PRO A 83 6.75 16.27 7.17
CA PRO A 83 7.87 16.31 8.07
C PRO A 83 8.09 17.72 8.65
N ASN A 84 8.11 17.82 9.98
CA ASN A 84 8.28 19.08 10.68
C ASN A 84 9.60 19.09 11.47
N PHE A 85 10.60 19.78 10.91
CA PHE A 85 11.93 19.92 11.48
C PHE A 85 12.35 21.38 11.59
N PHE A 86 13.35 21.67 12.40
CA PHE A 86 13.88 23.03 12.54
C PHE A 86 14.63 23.44 11.26
N PRO A 87 14.16 24.45 10.52
CA PRO A 87 14.65 24.74 9.17
C PRO A 87 16.10 25.24 9.14
N TYR A 88 16.58 25.84 10.20
CA TYR A 88 17.94 26.38 10.33
C TYR A 88 18.96 25.37 10.86
N LEU A 89 18.52 24.25 11.40
CA LEU A 89 19.39 23.16 11.83
C LEU A 89 19.76 22.24 10.67
N THR A 90 20.86 21.53 10.83
CA THR A 90 21.29 20.49 9.88
C THR A 90 20.44 19.23 10.05
N ALA A 91 20.54 18.30 9.08
CA ALA A 91 19.86 17.01 9.18
C ALA A 91 20.28 16.25 10.46
N ALA A 92 21.59 16.16 10.71
CA ALA A 92 22.09 15.47 11.90
C ALA A 92 21.62 16.13 13.22
N LEU A 93 21.59 17.47 13.30
CA LEU A 93 21.12 18.16 14.48
C LEU A 93 19.61 17.97 14.72
N ASN A 94 18.80 17.95 13.66
CA ASN A 94 17.39 17.63 13.77
C ASN A 94 17.19 16.20 14.30
N LEU A 95 17.96 15.22 13.81
CA LEU A 95 17.88 13.84 14.30
C LEU A 95 18.39 13.70 15.75
N LYS A 96 19.37 14.50 16.19
CA LYS A 96 19.79 14.54 17.59
C LYS A 96 18.64 14.96 18.51
N ILE A 97 17.89 16.01 18.13
CA ILE A 97 16.71 16.43 18.90
C ILE A 97 15.67 15.30 19.00
N VAL A 98 15.46 14.57 17.90
CA VAL A 98 14.53 13.42 17.91
C VAL A 98 15.07 12.30 18.80
N ALA A 99 16.37 12.04 18.80
CA ALA A 99 17.00 11.05 19.67
C ALA A 99 16.85 11.44 21.14
N ASP A 100 17.08 12.71 21.50
CA ASP A 100 16.86 13.24 22.84
C ASP A 100 15.41 13.03 23.32
N ILE A 101 14.42 13.36 22.45
CA ILE A 101 13.00 13.16 22.77
C ILE A 101 12.65 11.68 22.97
N LYS A 102 13.29 10.79 22.21
CA LYS A 102 13.12 9.34 22.33
C LYS A 102 13.95 8.70 23.45
N GLU A 103 14.75 9.48 24.17
CA GLU A 103 15.69 8.99 25.20
C GLU A 103 16.69 7.96 24.64
N MET A 104 17.27 8.23 23.45
CA MET A 104 18.18 7.34 22.72
C MET A 104 19.55 7.96 22.50
N ASP A 105 20.57 7.10 22.35
CA ASP A 105 21.91 7.52 22.00
C ASP A 105 22.00 8.02 20.54
N TYR A 106 23.02 8.83 20.25
CA TYR A 106 23.24 9.41 18.91
C TYR A 106 23.89 8.46 17.92
N ASP A 107 24.37 7.30 18.37
CA ASP A 107 25.13 6.35 17.55
C ASP A 107 24.35 5.83 16.35
N ASP A 108 23.02 5.83 16.45
CA ASP A 108 22.13 5.36 15.39
C ASP A 108 21.89 6.38 14.26
N ILE A 109 22.26 7.66 14.47
CA ILE A 109 21.99 8.74 13.49
C ILE A 109 22.68 8.47 12.16
N ASP A 110 23.92 8.03 12.17
CA ASP A 110 24.67 7.76 10.94
C ASP A 110 24.08 6.58 10.17
N ARG A 111 23.59 5.54 10.86
CA ARG A 111 22.90 4.41 10.24
C ARG A 111 21.65 4.85 9.50
N VAL A 112 20.74 5.58 10.16
CA VAL A 112 19.48 5.99 9.54
C VAL A 112 19.68 6.98 8.40
N LEU A 113 20.70 7.84 8.47
CA LEU A 113 21.07 8.73 7.37
C LEU A 113 21.64 7.96 6.17
N LYS A 114 22.38 6.88 6.39
CA LYS A 114 22.86 5.99 5.32
C LYS A 114 21.70 5.25 4.65
N VAL A 115 20.82 4.65 5.45
CA VAL A 115 19.61 3.94 4.97
C VAL A 115 18.75 4.85 4.07
N THR A 116 18.59 6.12 4.48
CA THR A 116 17.77 7.09 3.73
C THR A 116 18.53 7.88 2.65
N GLY A 117 19.81 7.56 2.40
CA GLY A 117 20.64 8.22 1.39
C GLY A 117 20.90 9.70 1.67
N LEU A 118 20.93 10.10 2.95
CA LEU A 118 21.15 11.50 3.37
C LEU A 118 22.49 11.70 4.10
N TYR A 119 23.31 10.66 4.24
CA TYR A 119 24.57 10.74 5.00
C TYR A 119 25.50 11.83 4.53
N GLU A 120 25.71 11.99 3.22
CA GLU A 120 26.56 13.04 2.64
C GLU A 120 25.97 14.45 2.82
N ARG A 121 24.68 14.54 3.16
CA ARG A 121 23.95 15.77 3.43
C ARG A 121 23.71 16.02 4.91
N ARG A 122 24.29 15.23 5.82
CA ARG A 122 24.04 15.30 7.28
C ARG A 122 24.31 16.67 7.89
N ASN A 123 25.27 17.44 7.33
CA ASN A 123 25.63 18.78 7.77
C ASN A 123 24.92 19.90 6.97
N THR A 124 24.04 19.55 6.04
CA THR A 124 23.26 20.51 5.25
C THR A 124 22.02 20.94 6.02
N ARG A 125 21.69 22.24 5.98
CA ARG A 125 20.51 22.80 6.69
C ARG A 125 19.21 22.31 6.06
N PHE A 126 18.24 21.93 6.90
CA PHE A 126 16.95 21.38 6.47
C PHE A 126 16.16 22.29 5.52
N ARG A 127 16.23 23.62 5.70
CA ARG A 127 15.56 24.58 4.80
C ARG A 127 15.97 24.47 3.33
N THR A 128 17.15 23.94 3.06
CA THR A 128 17.67 23.78 1.69
C THR A 128 17.35 22.43 1.08
N PHE A 129 16.68 21.54 1.81
CA PHE A 129 16.30 20.24 1.33
C PHE A 129 15.16 20.32 0.31
N SER A 130 15.24 19.54 -0.76
CA SER A 130 14.09 19.27 -1.62
C SER A 130 12.98 18.56 -0.84
N PHE A 131 11.77 18.54 -1.36
CA PHE A 131 10.65 17.87 -0.70
C PHE A 131 10.96 16.37 -0.48
N GLY A 132 11.50 15.67 -1.46
CA GLY A 132 11.91 14.28 -1.31
C GLY A 132 13.03 14.06 -0.28
N MET A 133 13.99 14.99 -0.14
CA MET A 133 14.99 14.93 0.94
C MET A 133 14.36 15.12 2.31
N LYS A 134 13.38 16.01 2.44
CA LYS A 134 12.63 16.23 3.68
C LYS A 134 11.85 14.98 4.09
N GLN A 135 11.19 14.34 3.13
CA GLN A 135 10.47 13.08 3.36
C GLN A 135 11.40 11.95 3.81
N ARG A 136 12.57 11.82 3.16
CA ARG A 136 13.58 10.84 3.57
C ARG A 136 14.15 11.11 4.97
N LEU A 137 14.30 12.38 5.37
CA LEU A 137 14.70 12.72 6.74
C LEU A 137 13.62 12.37 7.76
N ALA A 138 12.33 12.52 7.42
CA ALA A 138 11.23 12.07 8.28
C ALA A 138 11.27 10.55 8.49
N ILE A 139 11.49 9.79 7.43
CA ILE A 139 11.67 8.33 7.55
C ILE A 139 12.92 8.01 8.39
N ALA A 140 14.04 8.73 8.21
CA ALA A 140 15.22 8.57 9.05
C ALA A 140 14.91 8.77 10.53
N SER A 141 14.13 9.80 10.88
CA SER A 141 13.71 10.07 12.26
C SER A 141 12.80 8.98 12.84
N ALA A 142 11.94 8.40 12.01
CA ALA A 142 11.09 7.29 12.42
C ALA A 142 11.89 6.01 12.65
N LEU A 143 12.96 5.78 11.88
CA LEU A 143 13.85 4.62 11.98
C LEU A 143 14.85 4.67 13.15
N LEU A 144 14.99 5.82 13.84
CA LEU A 144 15.85 5.91 15.01
C LEU A 144 15.42 4.92 16.11
N GLY A 145 16.39 4.19 16.64
CA GLY A 145 16.17 3.16 17.65
C GLY A 145 15.70 1.82 17.11
N ASN A 146 15.80 1.61 15.80
CA ASN A 146 15.47 0.34 15.15
C ASN A 146 14.08 -0.20 15.52
N PRO A 147 12.99 0.53 15.20
CA PRO A 147 11.65 0.15 15.60
C PRO A 147 11.23 -1.19 14.98
N GLU A 148 10.41 -1.95 15.69
CA GLU A 148 9.83 -3.21 15.19
C GLU A 148 8.72 -2.93 14.16
N VAL A 149 8.09 -1.75 14.27
CA VAL A 149 7.04 -1.30 13.36
C VAL A 149 7.36 0.08 12.81
N LEU A 150 7.22 0.26 11.50
CA LEU A 150 7.30 1.55 10.83
C LEU A 150 5.94 1.90 10.21
N ILE A 151 5.37 3.03 10.58
CA ILE A 151 4.09 3.53 10.06
C ILE A 151 4.36 4.73 9.17
N LEU A 152 3.85 4.70 7.94
CA LEU A 152 4.03 5.75 6.95
C LEU A 152 2.68 6.18 6.37
N ASP A 153 2.31 7.44 6.59
CA ASP A 153 1.10 8.01 5.99
C ASP A 153 1.46 8.79 4.73
N GLU A 154 0.96 8.33 3.58
CA GLU A 154 1.18 8.92 2.25
C GLU A 154 2.67 9.24 1.94
N PRO A 155 3.62 8.30 2.12
CA PRO A 155 5.05 8.60 2.09
C PRO A 155 5.58 9.08 0.73
N THR A 156 4.85 8.81 -0.35
CA THR A 156 5.22 9.15 -1.72
C THR A 156 4.44 10.31 -2.31
N ASN A 157 3.47 10.86 -1.55
CA ASN A 157 2.62 11.94 -2.04
C ASN A 157 3.44 13.21 -2.35
N GLY A 158 3.22 13.79 -3.54
CA GLY A 158 3.89 15.02 -3.98
C GLY A 158 5.36 14.85 -4.40
N LEU A 159 5.86 13.63 -4.50
CA LEU A 159 7.20 13.33 -4.99
C LEU A 159 7.20 13.16 -6.52
N ASP A 160 8.36 13.48 -7.11
CA ASP A 160 8.66 13.11 -8.49
C ASP A 160 8.93 11.58 -8.62
N PRO A 161 8.93 11.00 -9.82
CA PRO A 161 9.13 9.56 -10.02
C PRO A 161 10.42 9.03 -9.39
N GLN A 162 11.50 9.82 -9.38
CA GLN A 162 12.76 9.44 -8.76
C GLN A 162 12.66 9.41 -7.23
N GLY A 163 11.97 10.38 -6.64
CA GLY A 163 11.69 10.43 -5.20
C GLY A 163 10.84 9.23 -4.75
N ILE A 164 9.81 8.86 -5.54
CA ILE A 164 8.98 7.68 -5.29
C ILE A 164 9.83 6.41 -5.31
N ALA A 165 10.70 6.25 -6.33
CA ALA A 165 11.59 5.09 -6.42
C ALA A 165 12.52 4.98 -5.19
N HIS A 166 13.12 6.08 -4.74
CA HIS A 166 13.97 6.09 -3.56
C HIS A 166 13.21 5.70 -2.28
N ILE A 167 11.98 6.21 -2.06
CA ILE A 167 11.18 5.82 -0.91
C ILE A 167 10.86 4.33 -0.95
N ARG A 168 10.52 3.80 -2.13
CA ARG A 168 10.27 2.36 -2.32
C ARG A 168 11.50 1.51 -1.95
N GLU A 169 12.68 1.90 -2.40
CA GLU A 169 13.93 1.22 -2.05
C GLU A 169 14.15 1.19 -0.54
N ILE A 170 13.94 2.32 0.15
CA ILE A 170 14.06 2.39 1.61
C ILE A 170 13.05 1.44 2.28
N ILE A 171 11.80 1.43 1.85
CA ILE A 171 10.75 0.54 2.38
C ILE A 171 11.17 -0.93 2.23
N LEU A 172 11.60 -1.34 1.04
CA LEU A 172 12.01 -2.71 0.76
C LEU A 172 13.27 -3.10 1.57
N GLN A 173 14.24 -2.20 1.69
CA GLN A 173 15.44 -2.42 2.50
C GLN A 173 15.09 -2.61 3.98
N VAL A 174 14.23 -1.77 4.55
CA VAL A 174 13.81 -1.84 5.96
C VAL A 174 12.97 -3.10 6.19
N ALA A 175 12.06 -3.45 5.30
CA ALA A 175 11.27 -4.68 5.36
C ALA A 175 12.15 -5.94 5.32
N SER A 176 13.21 -5.95 4.50
CA SER A 176 14.13 -7.08 4.40
C SER A 176 14.91 -7.37 5.70
N GLN A 177 14.97 -6.39 6.60
CA GLN A 177 15.56 -6.51 7.93
C GLN A 177 14.59 -7.05 8.98
N GLY A 178 13.35 -7.37 8.59
CA GLY A 178 12.32 -7.93 9.47
C GLY A 178 11.38 -6.90 10.12
N THR A 179 11.56 -5.61 9.85
CA THR A 179 10.65 -4.56 10.33
C THR A 179 9.27 -4.71 9.70
N THR A 180 8.22 -4.71 10.51
CA THR A 180 6.84 -4.64 10.02
C THR A 180 6.54 -3.23 9.54
N ILE A 181 5.97 -3.07 8.35
CA ILE A 181 5.69 -1.74 7.79
C ILE A 181 4.19 -1.60 7.53
N ILE A 182 3.60 -0.52 7.99
CA ILE A 182 2.21 -0.15 7.70
C ILE A 182 2.21 1.14 6.88
N ILE A 183 1.63 1.09 5.68
CA ILE A 183 1.62 2.21 4.74
C ILE A 183 0.18 2.58 4.44
N ALA A 184 -0.22 3.82 4.72
CA ALA A 184 -1.46 4.36 4.16
C ALA A 184 -1.15 5.05 2.83
N SER A 185 -1.90 4.75 1.78
CA SER A 185 -1.72 5.37 0.46
C SER A 185 -2.99 5.33 -0.38
N HIS A 186 -3.11 6.27 -1.29
CA HIS A 186 -4.10 6.25 -2.37
C HIS A 186 -3.49 5.81 -3.72
N LEU A 187 -2.16 5.62 -3.79
CA LEU A 187 -1.42 5.21 -4.99
C LEU A 187 -1.30 3.68 -5.03
N LEU A 188 -2.30 3.04 -5.63
CA LEU A 188 -2.45 1.57 -5.67
C LEU A 188 -1.25 0.89 -6.35
N ASP A 189 -0.73 1.46 -7.44
CA ASP A 189 0.43 0.92 -8.16
C ASP A 189 1.71 0.89 -7.33
N GLU A 190 1.91 1.87 -6.45
CA GLU A 190 3.09 1.89 -5.59
C GLU A 190 2.96 0.88 -4.45
N VAL A 191 1.77 0.76 -3.88
CA VAL A 191 1.50 -0.24 -2.83
C VAL A 191 1.65 -1.65 -3.36
N GLN A 192 1.18 -1.93 -4.58
CA GLN A 192 1.34 -3.23 -5.23
C GLN A 192 2.80 -3.68 -5.35
N LYS A 193 3.73 -2.73 -5.47
CA LYS A 193 5.17 -3.02 -5.62
C LYS A 193 5.89 -3.33 -4.30
N VAL A 194 5.34 -2.93 -3.17
CA VAL A 194 5.99 -3.04 -1.86
C VAL A 194 5.22 -3.86 -0.84
N CYS A 195 3.88 -3.86 -0.89
CA CYS A 195 3.06 -4.51 0.12
C CYS A 195 2.86 -6.00 -0.16
N SER A 196 2.90 -6.80 0.89
CA SER A 196 2.51 -8.21 0.87
C SER A 196 1.01 -8.39 1.13
N HIS A 197 0.42 -7.51 1.94
CA HIS A 197 -0.99 -7.54 2.35
C HIS A 197 -1.58 -6.14 2.25
N VAL A 198 -2.88 -6.07 2.01
CA VAL A 198 -3.62 -4.80 1.90
C VAL A 198 -4.99 -4.88 2.56
N ALA A 199 -5.42 -3.76 3.12
CA ALA A 199 -6.82 -3.49 3.44
C ALA A 199 -7.29 -2.30 2.60
N VAL A 200 -8.45 -2.41 1.98
CA VAL A 200 -9.06 -1.36 1.16
C VAL A 200 -10.17 -0.69 1.96
N LEU A 201 -10.07 0.63 2.13
CA LEU A 201 -11.05 1.44 2.86
C LEU A 201 -11.82 2.36 1.90
N ASN A 202 -13.11 2.49 2.13
CA ASN A 202 -13.96 3.48 1.47
C ASN A 202 -14.97 4.05 2.46
N LYS A 203 -15.03 5.39 2.57
CA LYS A 203 -15.98 6.10 3.47
C LYS A 203 -15.98 5.53 4.89
N GLY A 204 -14.80 5.26 5.44
CA GLY A 204 -14.63 4.74 6.81
C GLY A 204 -14.85 3.24 6.97
N THR A 205 -15.28 2.52 5.95
CA THR A 205 -15.59 1.08 6.01
C THR A 205 -14.53 0.27 5.25
N LYS A 206 -14.15 -0.88 5.78
CA LYS A 206 -13.30 -1.85 5.09
C LYS A 206 -14.10 -2.58 4.00
N LEU A 207 -13.60 -2.53 2.76
CA LEU A 207 -14.16 -3.26 1.63
C LEU A 207 -13.53 -4.63 1.45
N PHE A 208 -12.22 -4.69 1.68
CA PHE A 208 -11.40 -5.88 1.47
C PHE A 208 -10.21 -5.88 2.43
N ASP A 209 -9.73 -7.04 2.84
CA ASP A 209 -8.39 -7.26 3.34
C ASP A 209 -7.87 -8.65 2.90
N GLY A 210 -6.57 -8.73 2.58
CA GLY A 210 -5.96 -9.97 2.11
C GLY A 210 -4.57 -9.76 1.54
N LYS A 211 -4.01 -10.84 0.96
CA LYS A 211 -2.72 -10.78 0.27
C LYS A 211 -2.85 -10.08 -1.07
N VAL A 212 -1.84 -9.25 -1.39
CA VAL A 212 -1.74 -8.62 -2.71
C VAL A 212 -1.72 -9.68 -3.82
N SER A 213 -1.02 -10.80 -3.60
CA SER A 213 -0.97 -11.90 -4.57
C SER A 213 -2.34 -12.54 -4.84
N GLU A 214 -3.23 -12.60 -3.87
CA GLU A 214 -4.58 -13.13 -4.05
C GLU A 214 -5.43 -12.21 -4.93
N VAL A 215 -5.33 -10.89 -4.72
CA VAL A 215 -5.99 -9.90 -5.57
C VAL A 215 -5.51 -9.95 -7.02
N LEU A 216 -4.20 -10.14 -7.21
CA LEU A 216 -3.58 -10.18 -8.53
C LEU A 216 -3.76 -11.52 -9.26
N SER A 217 -4.13 -12.57 -8.53
CA SER A 217 -4.29 -13.93 -9.07
C SER A 217 -5.72 -14.25 -9.54
N VAL A 218 -6.67 -13.39 -9.28
CA VAL A 218 -8.08 -13.60 -9.67
C VAL A 218 -8.25 -13.19 -11.13
N SER A 219 -8.38 -14.20 -11.98
CA SER A 219 -8.65 -14.16 -13.43
C SER A 219 -7.47 -13.77 -14.31
N ASP A 220 -6.93 -14.74 -15.02
CA ASP A 220 -6.05 -14.49 -16.15
C ASP A 220 -6.86 -13.72 -17.22
N CYS A 221 -6.52 -12.44 -17.40
CA CYS A 221 -7.10 -11.62 -18.47
C CYS A 221 -6.13 -11.58 -19.63
N PHE A 222 -6.61 -11.91 -20.81
CA PHE A 222 -5.80 -11.87 -22.04
C PHE A 222 -6.40 -10.87 -23.03
N GLU A 223 -5.53 -10.06 -23.62
CA GLU A 223 -5.84 -9.25 -24.78
C GLU A 223 -5.57 -10.06 -26.05
N LEU A 224 -6.61 -10.25 -26.85
CA LEU A 224 -6.55 -11.06 -28.08
C LEU A 224 -6.96 -10.23 -29.28
N GLY A 225 -6.19 -10.35 -30.35
CA GLY A 225 -6.52 -9.88 -31.69
C GLY A 225 -6.26 -10.98 -32.71
N ALA A 226 -7.03 -11.04 -33.76
CA ALA A 226 -6.85 -12.01 -34.84
C ALA A 226 -6.98 -11.36 -36.20
N SER A 227 -6.47 -12.04 -37.23
CA SER A 227 -6.64 -11.65 -38.62
C SER A 227 -8.12 -11.64 -39.05
N ASP A 228 -8.92 -12.53 -38.44
CA ASP A 228 -10.37 -12.57 -38.55
C ASP A 228 -10.99 -12.30 -37.16
N PRO A 229 -11.38 -11.04 -36.87
CA PRO A 229 -11.98 -10.69 -35.58
C PRO A 229 -13.35 -11.34 -35.33
N VAL A 230 -14.11 -11.69 -36.38
CA VAL A 230 -15.42 -12.29 -36.24
C VAL A 230 -15.29 -13.76 -35.82
N ALA A 231 -14.35 -14.47 -36.43
CA ALA A 231 -14.04 -15.84 -36.03
C ALA A 231 -13.52 -15.91 -34.58
N LEU A 232 -12.66 -14.96 -34.18
CA LEU A 232 -12.16 -14.87 -32.80
C LEU A 232 -13.31 -14.59 -31.82
N GLU A 233 -14.18 -13.64 -32.12
CA GLU A 233 -15.33 -13.30 -31.25
C GLU A 233 -16.23 -14.52 -31.00
N LYS A 234 -16.54 -15.27 -32.06
CA LYS A 234 -17.32 -16.51 -31.97
C LYS A 234 -16.61 -17.54 -31.12
N TRP A 235 -15.30 -17.74 -31.30
CA TRP A 235 -14.50 -18.68 -30.53
C TRP A 235 -14.51 -18.32 -29.04
N LEU A 236 -14.30 -17.05 -28.72
CA LEU A 236 -14.29 -16.54 -27.33
C LEU A 236 -15.64 -16.80 -26.64
N HIS A 237 -16.77 -16.61 -27.32
CA HIS A 237 -18.09 -16.84 -26.75
C HIS A 237 -18.49 -18.33 -26.66
N THR A 238 -17.85 -19.22 -27.41
CA THR A 238 -18.14 -20.66 -27.38
C THR A 238 -17.20 -21.43 -26.42
N HIS A 239 -16.10 -20.83 -25.99
CA HIS A 239 -15.13 -21.50 -25.12
C HIS A 239 -15.61 -21.55 -23.67
N THR A 240 -15.73 -22.74 -23.09
CA THR A 240 -16.35 -22.98 -21.76
C THR A 240 -15.57 -22.39 -20.59
N ASP A 241 -14.26 -22.19 -20.76
CA ASP A 241 -13.37 -21.70 -19.72
C ASP A 241 -13.31 -20.17 -19.65
N ILE A 242 -14.01 -19.47 -20.54
CA ILE A 242 -14.11 -18.02 -20.53
C ILE A 242 -15.29 -17.59 -19.64
N GLU A 243 -15.00 -16.64 -18.75
CA GLU A 243 -15.98 -16.04 -17.84
C GLU A 243 -16.70 -14.87 -18.49
N SER A 244 -15.94 -13.95 -19.07
CA SER A 244 -16.47 -12.78 -19.78
C SER A 244 -15.54 -12.30 -20.88
N VAL A 245 -16.10 -11.57 -21.84
CA VAL A 245 -15.38 -10.98 -22.98
C VAL A 245 -15.81 -9.54 -23.16
N GLU A 246 -14.84 -8.63 -23.19
CA GLU A 246 -15.05 -7.23 -23.53
C GLU A 246 -14.30 -6.85 -24.80
N LYS A 247 -14.86 -5.95 -25.60
CA LYS A 247 -14.20 -5.43 -26.81
C LYS A 247 -13.84 -3.97 -26.63
N LYS A 248 -12.55 -3.66 -26.65
CA LYS A 248 -12.02 -2.29 -26.57
C LYS A 248 -11.05 -2.03 -27.72
N ASN A 249 -11.30 -0.97 -28.50
CA ASN A 249 -10.42 -0.53 -29.59
C ASN A 249 -10.05 -1.63 -30.62
N GLY A 250 -10.95 -2.57 -30.89
CA GLY A 250 -10.71 -3.66 -31.84
C GLY A 250 -9.96 -4.88 -31.29
N ILE A 251 -9.57 -4.86 -30.01
CA ILE A 251 -8.95 -5.96 -29.27
C ILE A 251 -9.98 -6.53 -28.29
N PHE A 252 -10.01 -7.85 -28.15
CA PHE A 252 -10.85 -8.54 -27.19
C PHE A 252 -10.09 -8.73 -25.88
N GLN A 253 -10.71 -8.38 -24.76
CA GLN A 253 -10.25 -8.71 -23.43
C GLN A 253 -11.08 -9.89 -22.93
N ALA A 254 -10.45 -11.06 -22.77
CA ALA A 254 -11.10 -12.29 -22.34
C ALA A 254 -10.63 -12.64 -20.91
N PHE A 255 -11.58 -12.87 -20.02
CA PHE A 255 -11.37 -13.30 -18.65
C PHE A 255 -11.64 -14.79 -18.53
N PHE A 256 -10.68 -15.55 -17.96
CA PHE A 256 -10.75 -16.99 -17.85
C PHE A 256 -11.07 -17.43 -16.42
N LYS A 257 -11.92 -18.44 -16.26
CA LYS A 257 -12.37 -18.99 -14.96
C LYS A 257 -11.25 -19.72 -14.21
N ALA A 258 -10.27 -20.24 -14.94
CA ALA A 258 -9.15 -21.01 -14.41
C ALA A 258 -7.85 -20.51 -15.04
N ARG A 259 -6.74 -20.79 -14.36
CA ARG A 259 -5.42 -20.42 -14.86
C ARG A 259 -5.14 -21.10 -16.19
N ILE A 260 -4.88 -20.31 -17.21
CA ILE A 260 -4.57 -20.73 -18.58
C ILE A 260 -3.26 -20.05 -19.01
N THR A 261 -2.48 -20.70 -19.86
CA THR A 261 -1.26 -20.11 -20.39
C THR A 261 -1.50 -19.47 -21.77
N PRO A 262 -0.70 -18.44 -22.15
CA PRO A 262 -0.75 -17.89 -23.51
C PRO A 262 -0.57 -18.99 -24.60
N ALA A 263 0.23 -20.01 -24.29
CA ALA A 263 0.45 -21.14 -25.22
C ALA A 263 -0.83 -21.98 -25.43
N ASP A 264 -1.61 -22.19 -24.37
CA ASP A 264 -2.87 -22.95 -24.47
C ASP A 264 -3.89 -22.20 -25.31
N ILE A 265 -4.01 -20.88 -25.09
CA ILE A 265 -4.90 -20.00 -25.87
C ILE A 265 -4.49 -20.02 -27.35
N ASN A 266 -3.20 -19.80 -27.63
CA ASN A 266 -2.70 -19.80 -29.00
C ASN A 266 -2.92 -21.15 -29.70
N ASN A 267 -2.68 -22.24 -29.00
CA ASN A 267 -2.90 -23.59 -29.53
C ASN A 267 -4.40 -23.87 -29.81
N GLY A 268 -5.29 -23.39 -28.89
CA GLY A 268 -6.74 -23.51 -29.07
C GLY A 268 -7.21 -22.75 -30.32
N CYS A 269 -6.85 -21.49 -30.44
CA CYS A 269 -7.18 -20.67 -31.60
C CYS A 269 -6.61 -21.27 -32.90
N PHE A 270 -5.37 -21.73 -32.89
CA PHE A 270 -4.73 -22.30 -34.07
C PHE A 270 -5.42 -23.60 -34.55
N ARG A 271 -5.83 -24.49 -33.63
CA ARG A 271 -6.59 -25.72 -33.95
C ARG A 271 -7.92 -25.41 -34.65
N ASP A 272 -8.55 -24.31 -34.27
CA ASP A 272 -9.84 -23.85 -34.84
C ASP A 272 -9.63 -22.94 -36.05
N GLY A 273 -8.42 -22.84 -36.59
CA GLY A 273 -8.09 -22.09 -37.82
C GLY A 273 -7.98 -20.57 -37.60
N ILE A 274 -7.87 -20.10 -36.38
CA ILE A 274 -7.77 -18.70 -36.05
C ILE A 274 -6.32 -18.32 -35.88
N THR A 275 -5.83 -17.36 -36.66
CA THR A 275 -4.48 -16.80 -36.54
C THR A 275 -4.52 -15.57 -35.68
N LEU A 276 -3.92 -15.65 -34.48
CA LEU A 276 -3.79 -14.51 -33.58
C LEU A 276 -2.73 -13.53 -34.12
N THR A 277 -3.06 -12.25 -34.12
CA THR A 277 -2.15 -11.14 -34.44
C THR A 277 -1.69 -10.41 -33.19
N HIS A 278 -2.41 -10.59 -32.08
CA HIS A 278 -2.09 -10.06 -30.77
C HIS A 278 -2.49 -11.07 -29.70
N LEU A 279 -1.60 -11.33 -28.76
CA LEU A 279 -1.86 -12.11 -27.55
C LEU A 279 -0.98 -11.57 -26.44
N SER A 280 -1.58 -10.96 -25.43
CA SER A 280 -0.89 -10.39 -24.28
C SER A 280 -1.63 -10.75 -23.00
N GLU A 281 -0.89 -11.29 -22.04
CA GLU A 281 -1.41 -11.52 -20.69
C GLU A 281 -1.49 -10.17 -19.95
N ARG A 282 -2.68 -9.81 -19.49
CA ARG A 282 -2.87 -8.68 -18.56
C ARG A 282 -3.08 -9.19 -17.15
N LYS A 283 -2.16 -8.87 -16.28
CA LYS A 283 -2.37 -9.07 -14.85
C LYS A 283 -3.36 -8.01 -14.35
N ARG A 284 -4.36 -8.44 -13.60
CA ARG A 284 -5.30 -7.54 -12.92
C ARG A 284 -4.49 -6.62 -12.00
N SER A 285 -4.72 -5.32 -12.08
CA SER A 285 -4.10 -4.36 -11.17
C SER A 285 -4.94 -4.23 -9.89
N LEU A 286 -4.31 -3.83 -8.78
CA LEU A 286 -5.04 -3.44 -7.57
C LEU A 286 -6.07 -2.35 -7.84
N GLU A 287 -5.80 -1.47 -8.82
CA GLU A 287 -6.70 -0.40 -9.22
C GLU A 287 -8.01 -0.93 -9.85
N GLN A 288 -7.89 -1.92 -10.75
CA GLN A 288 -9.07 -2.55 -11.35
C GLN A 288 -9.92 -3.26 -10.29
N HIS A 289 -9.29 -4.03 -9.42
CA HIS A 289 -10.01 -4.69 -8.32
C HIS A 289 -10.68 -3.69 -7.37
N PHE A 290 -10.01 -2.58 -7.07
CA PHE A 290 -10.58 -1.51 -6.26
C PHE A 290 -11.83 -0.89 -6.90
N LEU A 291 -11.81 -0.62 -8.22
CA LEU A 291 -12.95 -0.07 -8.95
C LEU A 291 -14.14 -1.03 -8.91
N GLU A 292 -13.92 -2.32 -9.09
CA GLU A 292 -14.95 -3.36 -8.99
C GLU A 292 -15.59 -3.40 -7.60
N LEU A 293 -14.76 -3.40 -6.53
CA LEU A 293 -15.28 -3.35 -5.15
C LEU A 293 -16.14 -2.11 -4.87
N LEU A 294 -15.85 -0.98 -5.56
CA LEU A 294 -16.66 0.21 -5.45
C LEU A 294 -18.00 0.09 -6.19
N GLU A 295 -18.02 -0.54 -7.36
CA GLU A 295 -19.22 -0.77 -8.17
C GLU A 295 -20.17 -1.75 -7.49
N GLU A 296 -19.69 -2.91 -7.01
CA GLU A 296 -20.49 -3.90 -6.28
C GLU A 296 -21.19 -3.31 -5.06
N LYS A 297 -20.57 -2.37 -4.35
CA LYS A 297 -21.17 -1.74 -3.18
C LYS A 297 -22.17 -0.65 -3.53
N ASN A 298 -22.04 0.01 -4.67
CA ASN A 298 -23.01 0.99 -5.15
C ASN A 298 -24.31 0.31 -5.61
N ASP A 299 -24.24 -0.90 -6.18
CA ASP A 299 -25.39 -1.68 -6.62
C ASP A 299 -26.17 -2.33 -5.45
N GLN A 300 -25.56 -2.43 -4.27
CA GLN A 300 -26.20 -2.96 -3.05
C GLN A 300 -26.87 -1.88 -2.18
N THR A 301 -26.77 -0.59 -2.57
CA THR A 301 -27.43 0.50 -1.84
C THR A 301 -28.70 0.88 -2.61
N PRO A 302 -29.92 0.60 -2.07
CA PRO A 302 -31.19 0.92 -2.72
C PRO A 302 -31.44 2.42 -2.81
#